data_fcefb7a3b787f28b215b0fff3ede8b91
#
_entry.id   fcefb7a3b787f28b215b0fff3ede8b91
#
_cell.length_a   1.000
_cell.length_b   1.000
_cell.length_c   1.000
_cell.angle_alpha   90.00
_cell.angle_beta   90.00
_cell.angle_gamma   90.00
#
_symmetry.space_group_name_H-M   'P 1'
#
loop_
_entity.id
_entity.type
_entity.pdbx_description
1 polymer ?
#
loop_
_entity_poly.entity_id
_entity_poly.type
_entity_poly.pdbx_seq_one_letter_code
_entity_poly.pdbx_strand_id
1 'polypeptide(L)'
;MANVARTRTPTHYTMNFSPIRIMWNDWPALASWVAMPITWAIHFGFPYLYGGTAALPLALPVGVSVALVAVLLWRIKRVADLFARGVAVSGTVTDLMIAKDRGRLVFEFDAPGTRVRAWMPIHKTRDVLSLARGDREDVLYDAKKPSRAIVKCLFVAR
;
A
#
# COMPACT_ATOMS: atom_id res chain seq x y z
N MET A 1 19.58 17.35 -36.05
CA MET A 1 19.93 16.06 -35.42
C MET A 1 18.72 15.61 -34.59
N ALA A 2 17.94 14.64 -35.09
CA ALA A 2 16.70 14.21 -34.47
C ALA A 2 17.02 13.19 -33.37
N ASN A 3 16.63 13.53 -32.13
CA ASN A 3 16.77 12.67 -30.97
C ASN A 3 15.65 11.62 -31.00
N VAL A 4 15.98 10.43 -31.50
CA VAL A 4 15.05 9.29 -31.54
C VAL A 4 14.81 8.83 -30.11
N ALA A 5 13.66 9.21 -29.56
CA ALA A 5 13.17 8.68 -28.29
C ALA A 5 13.03 7.16 -28.44
N ARG A 6 13.95 6.40 -27.81
CA ARG A 6 13.83 4.94 -27.68
C ARG A 6 12.58 4.64 -26.87
N THR A 7 11.51 4.30 -27.56
CA THR A 7 10.35 3.62 -26.99
C THR A 7 10.80 2.29 -26.42
N ARG A 8 11.01 2.24 -25.08
CA ARG A 8 11.23 0.98 -24.39
C ARG A 8 9.96 0.15 -24.52
N THR A 9 10.06 -0.96 -25.24
CA THR A 9 9.04 -2.01 -25.29
C THR A 9 8.65 -2.39 -23.86
N PRO A 10 7.35 -2.58 -23.57
CA PRO A 10 6.91 -3.02 -22.26
C PRO A 10 7.46 -4.42 -22.00
N THR A 11 8.46 -4.52 -21.16
CA THR A 11 8.98 -5.80 -20.69
C THR A 11 7.91 -6.41 -19.79
N HIS A 12 7.34 -7.53 -20.19
CA HIS A 12 6.52 -8.38 -19.34
C HIS A 12 7.41 -8.90 -18.19
N TYR A 13 7.42 -8.20 -17.09
CA TYR A 13 8.06 -8.68 -15.87
C TYR A 13 7.16 -9.75 -15.25
N THR A 14 7.67 -10.97 -15.11
CA THR A 14 7.09 -12.00 -14.26
C THR A 14 7.03 -11.46 -12.83
N MET A 15 5.83 -11.35 -12.33
CA MET A 15 5.52 -10.53 -11.17
C MET A 15 5.73 -11.28 -9.88
N ASN A 16 6.83 -11.02 -9.22
CA ASN A 16 7.03 -11.42 -7.83
C ASN A 16 6.68 -10.25 -6.89
N PHE A 17 5.39 -9.91 -6.77
CA PHE A 17 4.97 -9.10 -5.65
C PHE A 17 4.79 -9.98 -4.40
N SER A 18 5.10 -9.45 -3.22
CA SER A 18 4.92 -10.14 -1.96
C SER A 18 3.69 -9.61 -1.22
N PRO A 19 2.64 -10.41 -1.00
CA PRO A 19 1.50 -10.00 -0.19
C PRO A 19 1.91 -9.58 1.23
N ILE A 20 2.92 -10.23 1.79
CA ILE A 20 3.47 -9.90 3.11
C ILE A 20 4.05 -8.48 3.11
N ARG A 21 4.77 -8.09 2.05
CA ARG A 21 5.30 -6.71 1.95
C ARG A 21 4.20 -5.67 1.78
N ILE A 22 3.09 -6.01 1.13
CA ILE A 22 1.92 -5.14 1.08
C ILE A 22 1.40 -4.91 2.51
N MET A 23 1.25 -5.98 3.28
CA MET A 23 0.78 -5.88 4.67
C MET A 23 1.70 -5.03 5.54
N TRP A 24 3.03 -5.13 5.38
CA TRP A 24 3.99 -4.39 6.21
C TRP A 24 4.22 -2.94 5.75
N ASN A 25 4.26 -2.66 4.46
CA ASN A 25 4.60 -1.33 3.94
C ASN A 25 3.38 -0.43 3.72
N ASP A 26 2.18 -1.02 3.59
CA ASP A 26 0.93 -0.28 3.42
C ASP A 26 0.20 -0.16 4.75
N TRP A 27 0.20 1.04 5.34
CA TRP A 27 -0.40 1.27 6.66
C TRP A 27 -1.86 0.80 6.79
N PRO A 28 -2.79 1.04 5.83
CA PRO A 28 -4.16 0.53 5.94
C PRO A 28 -4.25 -1.00 5.95
N ALA A 29 -3.38 -1.69 5.21
CA ALA A 29 -3.33 -3.16 5.22
C ALA A 29 -2.82 -3.68 6.55
N LEU A 30 -1.75 -3.09 7.10
CA LEU A 30 -1.21 -3.42 8.42
C LEU A 30 -2.25 -3.17 9.51
N ALA A 31 -2.90 -2.00 9.50
CA ALA A 31 -3.92 -1.66 10.50
C ALA A 31 -5.08 -2.66 10.49
N SER A 32 -5.55 -3.09 9.31
CA SER A 32 -6.61 -4.10 9.19
C SER A 32 -6.17 -5.44 9.77
N TRP A 33 -4.93 -5.86 9.52
CA TRP A 33 -4.38 -7.10 10.05
C TRP A 33 -4.26 -7.08 11.58
N VAL A 34 -3.72 -5.99 12.13
CA VAL A 34 -3.50 -5.85 13.59
C VAL A 34 -4.82 -5.64 14.35
N ALA A 35 -5.77 -4.92 13.77
CA ALA A 35 -7.06 -4.66 14.40
C ALA A 35 -7.91 -5.92 14.59
N MET A 36 -7.73 -6.95 13.77
CA MET A 36 -8.51 -8.17 13.85
C MET A 36 -8.30 -8.92 15.19
N PRO A 37 -7.08 -9.32 15.59
CA PRO A 37 -6.87 -9.95 16.89
C PRO A 37 -7.23 -9.04 18.07
N ILE A 38 -7.04 -7.72 17.96
CA ILE A 38 -7.44 -6.77 18.98
C ILE A 38 -8.96 -6.79 19.18
N THR A 39 -9.74 -6.82 18.11
CA THR A 39 -11.22 -6.91 18.19
C THR A 39 -11.66 -8.15 18.97
N TRP A 40 -11.03 -9.29 18.73
CA TRP A 40 -11.34 -10.51 19.44
C TRP A 40 -10.83 -10.50 20.89
N ALA A 41 -9.65 -9.92 21.13
CA ALA A 41 -9.15 -9.75 22.50
C ALA A 41 -10.09 -8.88 23.34
N ILE A 42 -10.63 -7.80 22.75
CA ILE A 42 -11.64 -6.95 23.41
C ILE A 42 -12.91 -7.77 23.69
N HIS A 43 -13.42 -8.51 22.69
CA HIS A 43 -14.63 -9.30 22.86
C HIS A 43 -14.53 -10.30 24.01
N PHE A 44 -13.45 -11.07 24.09
CA PHE A 44 -13.23 -12.04 25.13
C PHE A 44 -12.83 -11.41 26.47
N GLY A 45 -12.11 -10.27 26.45
CA GLY A 45 -11.69 -9.57 27.65
C GLY A 45 -12.78 -8.73 28.30
N PHE A 46 -13.79 -8.32 27.55
CA PHE A 46 -14.85 -7.43 28.03
C PHE A 46 -15.58 -7.93 29.28
N PRO A 47 -16.01 -9.22 29.36
CA PRO A 47 -16.66 -9.76 30.57
C PRO A 47 -15.78 -9.68 31.82
N TYR A 48 -14.46 -9.86 31.68
CA TYR A 48 -13.53 -9.80 32.81
C TYR A 48 -13.37 -8.37 33.36
N LEU A 49 -13.46 -7.36 32.49
CA LEU A 49 -13.34 -5.96 32.86
C LEU A 49 -14.61 -5.41 33.51
N TYR A 50 -15.77 -5.95 33.18
CA TYR A 50 -17.09 -5.45 33.61
C TYR A 50 -17.90 -6.42 34.46
N GLY A 51 -17.22 -7.34 35.19
CA GLY A 51 -17.84 -8.19 36.20
C GLY A 51 -18.63 -9.38 35.67
N GLY A 52 -18.32 -9.88 34.48
CA GLY A 52 -18.80 -11.18 33.97
C GLY A 52 -20.22 -11.21 33.39
N THR A 53 -21.02 -10.16 33.58
CA THR A 53 -22.44 -10.13 33.13
C THR A 53 -22.65 -9.43 31.79
N ALA A 54 -21.70 -8.59 31.38
CA ALA A 54 -21.77 -7.81 30.15
C ALA A 54 -21.03 -8.53 29.02
N ALA A 55 -21.77 -9.21 28.14
CA ALA A 55 -21.19 -9.81 26.91
C ALA A 55 -21.50 -8.92 25.72
N LEU A 56 -20.45 -8.60 24.93
CA LEU A 56 -20.65 -7.99 23.62
C LEU A 56 -21.30 -8.98 22.66
N PRO A 57 -22.32 -8.56 21.87
CA PRO A 57 -22.92 -9.44 20.87
C PRO A 57 -21.86 -10.01 19.91
N LEU A 58 -21.86 -11.32 19.67
CA LEU A 58 -20.90 -11.99 18.78
C LEU A 58 -20.94 -11.43 17.35
N ALA A 59 -22.09 -10.91 16.92
CA ALA A 59 -22.23 -10.27 15.61
C ALA A 59 -21.27 -9.08 15.42
N LEU A 60 -20.87 -8.38 16.50
CA LEU A 60 -20.00 -7.21 16.44
C LEU A 60 -18.57 -7.58 16.03
N PRO A 61 -17.83 -8.46 16.74
CA PRO A 61 -16.47 -8.83 16.34
C PRO A 61 -16.46 -9.59 14.99
N VAL A 62 -17.50 -10.37 14.67
CA VAL A 62 -17.62 -11.01 13.37
C VAL A 62 -17.78 -9.98 12.26
N GLY A 63 -18.71 -9.03 12.39
CA GLY A 63 -18.94 -7.98 11.41
C GLY A 63 -17.69 -7.11 11.18
N VAL A 64 -17.01 -6.71 12.27
CA VAL A 64 -15.74 -5.96 12.19
C VAL A 64 -14.67 -6.78 11.46
N SER A 65 -14.52 -8.07 11.79
CA SER A 65 -13.52 -8.94 11.15
C SER A 65 -13.79 -9.08 9.65
N VAL A 66 -15.03 -9.26 9.22
CA VAL A 66 -15.41 -9.33 7.80
C VAL A 66 -15.06 -8.03 7.08
N ALA A 67 -15.34 -6.87 7.68
CA ALA A 67 -15.00 -5.58 7.10
C ALA A 67 -13.47 -5.40 6.97
N LEU A 68 -12.70 -5.78 8.00
CA LEU A 68 -11.23 -5.69 7.98
C LEU A 68 -10.62 -6.61 6.92
N VAL A 69 -11.13 -7.84 6.77
CA VAL A 69 -10.71 -8.77 5.70
C VAL A 69 -11.03 -8.19 4.33
N ALA A 70 -12.21 -7.63 4.14
CA ALA A 70 -12.60 -7.01 2.87
C ALA A 70 -11.67 -5.85 2.50
N VAL A 71 -11.31 -4.97 3.46
CA VAL A 71 -10.34 -3.89 3.25
C VAL A 71 -8.97 -4.45 2.89
N LEU A 72 -8.48 -5.45 3.61
CA LEU A 72 -7.19 -6.09 3.35
C LEU A 72 -7.12 -6.68 1.93
N LEU A 73 -8.12 -7.48 1.56
CA LEU A 73 -8.19 -8.09 0.23
C LEU A 73 -8.30 -7.05 -0.88
N TRP A 74 -9.08 -6.00 -0.67
CA TRP A 74 -9.17 -4.89 -1.61
C TRP A 74 -7.81 -4.18 -1.81
N ARG A 75 -7.04 -3.96 -0.72
CA ARG A 75 -5.69 -3.37 -0.80
C ARG A 75 -4.72 -4.28 -1.56
N ILE A 76 -4.69 -5.57 -1.24
CA ILE A 76 -3.84 -6.55 -1.93
C ILE A 76 -4.20 -6.59 -3.43
N LYS A 77 -5.50 -6.71 -3.75
CA LYS A 77 -5.97 -6.72 -5.14
C LYS A 77 -5.58 -5.44 -5.87
N ARG A 78 -5.72 -4.28 -5.23
CA ARG A 78 -5.34 -2.99 -5.83
C ARG A 78 -3.87 -2.94 -6.24
N VAL A 79 -2.97 -3.44 -5.39
CA VAL A 79 -1.53 -3.51 -5.68
C VAL A 79 -1.26 -4.57 -6.75
N ALA A 80 -1.85 -5.76 -6.63
CA ALA A 80 -1.73 -6.84 -7.62
C ALA A 80 -2.18 -6.40 -9.02
N ASP A 81 -3.28 -5.65 -9.12
CA ASP A 81 -3.78 -5.10 -10.38
C ASP A 81 -2.77 -4.13 -11.05
N LEU A 82 -2.07 -3.32 -10.23
CA LEU A 82 -1.03 -2.43 -10.73
C LEU A 82 0.22 -3.19 -11.19
N PHE A 83 0.58 -4.26 -10.49
CA PHE A 83 1.64 -5.14 -10.96
C PHE A 83 1.26 -5.88 -12.25
N ALA A 84 -0.01 -6.32 -12.40
CA ALA A 84 -0.48 -7.07 -13.57
C ALA A 84 -0.68 -6.19 -14.81
N ARG A 85 -1.14 -4.96 -14.65
CA ARG A 85 -1.63 -4.12 -15.75
C ARG A 85 -1.12 -2.69 -15.71
N GLY A 86 -0.34 -2.34 -14.69
CA GLY A 86 0.22 -1.00 -14.55
C GLY A 86 1.32 -0.73 -15.56
N VAL A 87 1.47 0.53 -15.90
CA VAL A 87 2.55 1.03 -16.74
C VAL A 87 3.71 1.42 -15.83
N ALA A 88 4.90 0.91 -16.14
CA ALA A 88 6.12 1.25 -15.40
C ALA A 88 6.74 2.53 -15.95
N VAL A 89 7.10 3.45 -15.07
CA VAL A 89 7.79 4.69 -15.40
C VAL A 89 8.78 5.04 -14.28
N SER A 90 9.85 5.77 -14.63
CA SER A 90 10.73 6.34 -13.60
C SER A 90 10.05 7.55 -12.96
N GLY A 91 9.92 7.53 -11.64
CA GLY A 91 9.40 8.65 -10.86
C GLY A 91 10.43 9.16 -9.87
N THR A 92 10.19 10.34 -9.32
CA THR A 92 11.05 10.97 -8.32
C THR A 92 10.28 11.13 -7.02
N VAL A 93 10.87 10.71 -5.92
CA VAL A 93 10.34 10.95 -4.57
C VAL A 93 10.45 12.44 -4.26
N THR A 94 9.31 13.10 -4.06
CA THR A 94 9.29 14.55 -3.77
C THR A 94 9.18 14.84 -2.29
N ASP A 95 8.52 13.97 -1.53
CA ASP A 95 8.34 14.16 -0.10
C ASP A 95 8.10 12.84 0.62
N LEU A 96 8.61 12.74 1.86
CA LEU A 96 8.45 11.61 2.74
C LEU A 96 8.08 12.12 4.13
N MET A 97 6.80 12.08 4.46
CA MET A 97 6.28 12.48 5.76
C MET A 97 6.01 11.26 6.61
N ILE A 98 6.68 11.14 7.75
CA ILE A 98 6.47 10.06 8.71
C ILE A 98 6.11 10.67 10.07
N ALA A 99 4.95 10.29 10.60
CA ALA A 99 4.49 10.65 11.93
C ALA A 99 4.28 9.39 12.76
N LYS A 100 5.14 9.17 13.74
CA LYS A 100 5.21 7.93 14.53
C LYS A 100 5.50 6.72 13.63
N ASP A 101 4.52 5.80 13.47
CA ASP A 101 4.68 4.55 12.71
C ASP A 101 4.03 4.58 11.32
N ARG A 102 3.36 5.67 10.98
CA ARG A 102 2.64 5.84 9.71
C ARG A 102 3.11 7.08 8.99
N GLY A 103 2.94 7.07 7.67
CA GLY A 103 3.34 8.21 6.88
C GLY A 103 2.70 8.24 5.51
N ARG A 104 3.19 9.20 4.73
CA ARG A 104 2.81 9.40 3.35
C ARG A 104 4.05 9.62 2.51
N LEU A 105 4.18 8.80 1.47
CA LEU A 105 5.19 8.97 0.44
C LEU A 105 4.56 9.71 -0.73
N VAL A 106 5.14 10.84 -1.12
CA VAL A 106 4.71 11.63 -2.28
C VAL A 106 5.78 11.52 -3.37
N PHE A 107 5.37 11.28 -4.58
CA PHE A 107 6.26 11.12 -5.72
C PHE A 107 5.63 11.71 -6.98
N GLU A 108 6.48 12.10 -7.92
CA GLU A 108 6.10 12.67 -9.21
C GLU A 108 6.67 11.83 -10.33
N PHE A 109 5.92 11.68 -11.40
CA PHE A 109 6.32 10.98 -12.62
C PHE A 109 5.64 11.56 -13.85
N ASP A 110 6.21 11.30 -15.02
CA ASP A 110 5.66 11.77 -16.28
C ASP A 110 4.77 10.67 -16.88
N ALA A 111 3.46 10.92 -16.91
CA ALA A 111 2.49 10.13 -17.67
C ALA A 111 2.33 10.75 -19.07
N PRO A 112 1.82 10.01 -20.08
CA PRO A 112 1.63 10.55 -21.43
C PRO A 112 0.86 11.86 -21.42
N GLY A 113 1.54 12.96 -21.81
CA GLY A 113 0.96 14.30 -21.91
C GLY A 113 0.82 15.08 -20.59
N THR A 114 1.20 14.54 -19.42
CA THR A 114 1.07 15.28 -18.16
C THR A 114 2.05 14.79 -17.09
N ARG A 115 2.50 15.72 -16.24
CA ARG A 115 3.23 15.38 -15.03
C ARG A 115 2.23 15.12 -13.89
N VAL A 116 2.34 13.96 -13.27
CA VAL A 116 1.43 13.50 -12.22
C VAL A 116 2.15 13.51 -10.88
N ARG A 117 1.53 14.14 -9.90
CA ARG A 117 1.92 14.04 -8.50
C ARG A 117 0.97 13.09 -7.79
N ALA A 118 1.51 11.99 -7.28
CA ALA A 118 0.75 10.97 -6.57
C ALA A 118 1.28 10.78 -5.15
N TRP A 119 0.49 10.14 -4.31
CA TRP A 119 0.90 9.78 -2.96
C TRP A 119 0.36 8.42 -2.57
N MET A 120 1.05 7.77 -1.65
CA MET A 120 0.60 6.51 -1.06
C MET A 120 0.82 6.52 0.45
N PRO A 121 -0.09 5.88 1.22
CA PRO A 121 0.12 5.67 2.64
C PRO A 121 1.22 4.62 2.84
N ILE A 122 2.07 4.85 3.82
CA ILE A 122 3.19 3.97 4.16
C ILE A 122 3.25 3.69 5.66
N HIS A 123 3.82 2.55 6.02
CA HIS A 123 4.27 2.25 7.37
C HIS A 123 5.79 2.46 7.48
N LYS A 124 6.26 2.84 8.65
CA LYS A 124 7.69 3.08 8.94
C LYS A 124 8.46 1.77 8.96
N THR A 125 8.91 1.30 7.80
CA THR A 125 9.77 0.14 7.64
C THR A 125 11.17 0.53 7.22
N ARG A 126 12.14 -0.38 7.30
CA ARG A 126 13.50 -0.14 6.80
C ARG A 126 13.52 0.20 5.32
N ASP A 127 12.69 -0.46 4.52
CA ASP A 127 12.58 -0.21 3.07
C ASP A 127 12.07 1.21 2.79
N VAL A 128 11.10 1.69 3.57
CA VAL A 128 10.60 3.06 3.46
C VAL A 128 11.62 4.09 3.94
N LEU A 129 12.34 3.80 5.03
CA LEU A 129 13.37 4.69 5.57
C LEU A 129 14.63 4.78 4.70
N SER A 130 14.84 3.82 3.79
CA SER A 130 15.94 3.89 2.81
C SER A 130 15.64 4.84 1.64
N LEU A 131 14.39 5.29 1.48
CA LEU A 131 14.02 6.26 0.46
C LEU A 131 14.29 7.69 0.94
N ALA A 132 14.91 8.48 0.09
CA ALA A 132 15.16 9.89 0.34
C ALA A 132 14.45 10.77 -0.68
N ARG A 133 14.24 12.03 -0.32
CA ARG A 133 13.75 13.04 -1.26
C ARG A 133 14.76 13.22 -2.40
N GLY A 134 14.28 13.15 -3.63
CA GLY A 134 15.10 13.22 -4.84
C GLY A 134 15.45 11.86 -5.44
N ASP A 135 15.22 10.76 -4.72
CA ASP A 135 15.48 9.41 -5.24
C ASP A 135 14.61 9.13 -6.46
N ARG A 136 15.22 8.45 -7.43
CA ARG A 136 14.53 7.95 -8.62
C ARG A 136 14.17 6.50 -8.43
N GLU A 137 12.86 6.21 -8.51
CA GLU A 137 12.30 4.88 -8.29
C GLU A 137 11.35 4.49 -9.42
N ASP A 138 11.24 3.19 -9.64
CA ASP A 138 10.23 2.66 -10.56
C ASP A 138 8.84 2.83 -9.94
N VAL A 139 7.96 3.52 -10.67
CA VAL A 139 6.56 3.75 -10.33
C VAL A 139 5.68 2.93 -11.25
N LEU A 140 4.71 2.22 -10.69
CA LEU A 140 3.64 1.56 -11.43
C LEU A 140 2.37 2.38 -11.30
N TYR A 141 1.77 2.77 -12.42
CA TYR A 141 0.52 3.53 -12.41
C TYR A 141 -0.54 2.91 -13.34
N ASP A 142 -1.80 3.21 -13.03
CA ASP A 142 -2.94 2.81 -13.87
C ASP A 142 -3.09 3.80 -15.04
N ALA A 143 -2.96 3.31 -16.28
CA ALA A 143 -3.08 4.17 -17.47
C ALA A 143 -4.43 4.90 -17.57
N LYS A 144 -5.51 4.31 -17.02
CA LYS A 144 -6.85 4.94 -17.01
C LYS A 144 -7.00 5.97 -15.89
N LYS A 145 -6.23 5.84 -14.80
CA LYS A 145 -6.27 6.73 -13.64
C LYS A 145 -4.86 6.95 -13.09
N PRO A 146 -4.06 7.85 -13.67
CA PRO A 146 -2.63 8.02 -13.29
C PRO A 146 -2.41 8.38 -11.81
N SER A 147 -3.38 9.00 -11.15
CA SER A 147 -3.31 9.23 -9.70
C SER A 147 -3.29 7.95 -8.86
N ARG A 148 -3.63 6.79 -9.47
CA ARG A 148 -3.53 5.47 -8.87
C ARG A 148 -2.17 4.87 -9.21
N ALA A 149 -1.18 5.20 -8.40
CA ALA A 149 0.21 4.79 -8.60
C ALA A 149 0.84 4.28 -7.30
N ILE A 150 1.88 3.47 -7.44
CA ILE A 150 2.69 2.94 -6.33
C ILE A 150 4.17 2.95 -6.69
N VAL A 151 5.03 3.06 -5.68
CA VAL A 151 6.47 2.86 -5.83
C VAL A 151 6.78 1.38 -5.74
N LYS A 152 7.32 0.81 -6.82
CA LYS A 152 7.45 -0.63 -7.04
C LYS A 152 8.38 -1.32 -6.02
N CYS A 153 9.52 -0.70 -5.67
CA CYS A 153 10.53 -1.30 -4.80
C CYS A 153 10.00 -1.72 -3.43
N LEU A 154 8.95 -1.06 -2.93
CA LEU A 154 8.35 -1.36 -1.63
C LEU A 154 7.54 -2.67 -1.60
N PHE A 155 7.16 -3.22 -2.76
CA PHE A 155 6.24 -4.36 -2.85
C PHE A 155 6.83 -5.59 -3.56
N VAL A 156 8.03 -5.47 -4.16
CA VAL A 156 8.72 -6.60 -4.82
C VAL A 156 9.33 -7.52 -3.78
N ALA A 157 9.17 -8.85 -3.95
CA ALA A 157 9.92 -9.82 -3.16
C ALA A 157 11.42 -9.69 -3.45
N ARG A 158 12.23 -9.59 -2.42
CA ARG A 158 13.71 -9.70 -2.50
C ARG A 158 14.11 -11.14 -2.28
#